data_155e263c34f54358a46fc93dd74dee10
#
_entry.id   155e263c34f54358a46fc93dd74dee10
#
_cell.length_a   1.000
_cell.length_b   1.000
_cell.length_c   1.000
_cell.angle_alpha   90.00
_cell.angle_beta   90.00
_cell.angle_gamma   90.00
#
_symmetry.space_group_name_H-M   'P 1'
#
loop_
_entity.id
_entity.type
_entity.pdbx_description
1 polymer ?
#
loop_
_entity_poly.entity_id
_entity_poly.type
_entity_poly.pdbx_seq_one_letter_code
_entity_poly.pdbx_strand_id
1 'polypeptide(L)'
;MSAQVKQLQALHLAKSYKGRQVVRDVSLEMNSGQIIGLLGPNGAGKTTCFYMIVGLINADHGQIRIDQDDVTRLPMHERARRGIGYLPQEASVFRKLSVRDNLMAILETRKELSASQRDTLLEELLEEFHITHLRDSLGMALSGGERRRVEIARALATEPDFILLDEPFAGVDPISVSDIKQTIRHLQSRNIGILITDHNVRETLDICERAYIVSEGGILAQGSPQDILNNEQVRRAYLGEQFAL
;
A
#
# COMPACT_ATOMS: atom_id res chain seq x y z
N MET A 1 8.99 17.10 -18.60
CA MET A 1 8.01 16.18 -19.21
C MET A 1 7.05 15.83 -18.10
N SER A 2 5.74 16.03 -18.27
CA SER A 2 4.74 15.59 -17.27
C SER A 2 4.81 14.06 -17.22
N ALA A 3 5.05 13.51 -16.02
CA ALA A 3 4.98 12.05 -15.84
C ALA A 3 3.62 11.56 -16.33
N GLN A 4 3.60 10.51 -17.12
CA GLN A 4 2.36 9.89 -17.58
C GLN A 4 1.63 9.35 -16.36
N VAL A 5 0.37 9.73 -16.18
CA VAL A 5 -0.48 9.21 -15.11
C VAL A 5 -0.80 7.76 -15.43
N LYS A 6 -0.41 6.83 -14.55
CA LYS A 6 -0.77 5.42 -14.63
C LYS A 6 -2.02 5.13 -13.81
N GLN A 7 -2.77 4.11 -14.18
CA GLN A 7 -4.00 3.72 -13.51
C GLN A 7 -3.96 2.26 -13.05
N LEU A 8 -4.30 2.02 -11.79
CA LEU A 8 -4.57 0.69 -11.24
C LEU A 8 -6.08 0.53 -11.08
N GLN A 9 -6.62 -0.55 -11.66
CA GLN A 9 -8.04 -0.89 -11.58
C GLN A 9 -8.21 -2.29 -11.03
N ALA A 10 -9.16 -2.44 -10.12
CA ALA A 10 -9.71 -3.71 -9.68
C ALA A 10 -11.20 -3.70 -10.00
N LEU A 11 -11.66 -4.59 -10.87
CA LEU A 11 -13.00 -4.56 -11.45
C LEU A 11 -13.74 -5.84 -11.10
N HIS A 12 -14.91 -5.70 -10.44
CA HIS A 12 -15.81 -6.80 -10.11
C HIS A 12 -15.15 -7.98 -9.39
N LEU A 13 -14.23 -7.67 -8.45
CA LEU A 13 -13.52 -8.71 -7.70
C LEU A 13 -14.48 -9.50 -6.83
N ALA A 14 -14.40 -10.83 -6.92
CA ALA A 14 -15.14 -11.74 -6.04
C ALA A 14 -14.23 -12.85 -5.51
N LYS A 15 -14.53 -13.29 -4.26
CA LYS A 15 -13.80 -14.37 -3.60
C LYS A 15 -14.67 -15.12 -2.62
N SER A 16 -14.60 -16.45 -2.71
CA SER A 16 -15.28 -17.36 -1.80
C SER A 16 -14.29 -18.31 -1.12
N TYR A 17 -14.55 -18.66 0.13
CA TYR A 17 -13.82 -19.67 0.88
C TYR A 17 -14.80 -20.69 1.45
N LYS A 18 -14.63 -21.96 1.10
CA LYS A 18 -15.46 -23.05 1.61
C LYS A 18 -16.98 -22.78 1.50
N GLY A 19 -17.40 -22.23 0.36
CA GLY A 19 -18.81 -21.89 0.09
C GLY A 19 -19.30 -20.58 0.68
N ARG A 20 -18.50 -19.88 1.51
CA ARG A 20 -18.82 -18.53 2.01
C ARG A 20 -18.21 -17.48 1.08
N GLN A 21 -19.04 -16.64 0.51
CA GLN A 21 -18.61 -15.51 -0.28
C GLN A 21 -18.15 -14.37 0.63
N VAL A 22 -16.85 -14.08 0.61
CA VAL A 22 -16.21 -13.05 1.46
C VAL A 22 -16.11 -11.72 0.72
N VAL A 23 -15.84 -11.75 -0.59
CA VAL A 23 -15.94 -10.61 -1.49
C VAL A 23 -16.93 -10.98 -2.57
N ARG A 24 -17.95 -10.14 -2.78
CA ARG A 24 -19.06 -10.43 -3.70
C ARG A 24 -18.88 -9.72 -5.04
N ASP A 25 -18.66 -8.40 -4.95
CA ASP A 25 -18.43 -7.51 -6.08
C ASP A 25 -17.77 -6.24 -5.57
N VAL A 26 -16.46 -6.16 -5.70
CA VAL A 26 -15.69 -4.97 -5.32
C VAL A 26 -14.98 -4.43 -6.54
N SER A 27 -15.28 -3.17 -6.86
CA SER A 27 -14.57 -2.40 -7.89
C SER A 27 -13.96 -1.16 -7.29
N LEU A 28 -12.69 -0.92 -7.59
CA LEU A 28 -11.97 0.30 -7.22
C LEU A 28 -10.97 0.68 -8.31
N GLU A 29 -10.64 1.95 -8.36
CA GLU A 29 -9.64 2.50 -9.26
C GLU A 29 -8.81 3.56 -8.55
N MET A 30 -7.56 3.71 -8.95
CA MET A 30 -6.65 4.74 -8.47
C MET A 30 -5.65 5.14 -9.56
N ASN A 31 -5.24 6.39 -9.54
CA ASN A 31 -4.16 6.87 -10.39
C ASN A 31 -2.85 6.99 -9.61
N SER A 32 -1.72 6.96 -10.33
CA SER A 32 -0.44 7.32 -9.73
C SER A 32 -0.53 8.74 -9.15
N GLY A 33 0.14 8.98 -8.01
CA GLY A 33 0.06 10.24 -7.28
C GLY A 33 -1.20 10.44 -6.43
N GLN A 34 -2.09 9.45 -6.31
CA GLN A 34 -3.27 9.51 -5.43
C GLN A 34 -3.09 8.65 -4.17
N ILE A 35 -3.68 9.09 -3.07
CA ILE A 35 -3.82 8.30 -1.85
C ILE A 35 -5.28 7.86 -1.71
N ILE A 36 -5.51 6.55 -1.70
CA ILE A 36 -6.83 5.94 -1.63
C ILE A 36 -6.96 5.09 -0.36
N GLY A 37 -8.07 5.24 0.36
CA GLY A 37 -8.42 4.41 1.51
C GLY A 37 -9.35 3.25 1.13
N LEU A 38 -9.04 2.03 1.56
CA LEU A 38 -9.94 0.86 1.50
C LEU A 38 -10.36 0.49 2.91
N LEU A 39 -11.51 0.98 3.35
CA LEU A 39 -11.98 0.98 4.72
C LEU A 39 -13.24 0.14 4.90
N GLY A 40 -13.65 -0.10 6.14
CA GLY A 40 -14.87 -0.84 6.48
C GLY A 40 -14.71 -1.68 7.75
N PRO A 41 -15.79 -2.26 8.26
CA PRO A 41 -15.77 -3.04 9.50
C PRO A 41 -14.93 -4.33 9.38
N ASN A 42 -14.64 -4.94 10.52
CA ASN A 42 -13.94 -6.23 10.55
C ASN A 42 -14.79 -7.31 9.85
N GLY A 43 -14.13 -8.14 9.04
CA GLY A 43 -14.80 -9.19 8.27
C GLY A 43 -15.54 -8.71 7.01
N ALA A 44 -15.47 -7.43 6.67
CA ALA A 44 -16.12 -6.87 5.47
C ALA A 44 -15.51 -7.36 4.14
N GLY A 45 -14.31 -7.94 4.15
CA GLY A 45 -13.62 -8.42 2.94
C GLY A 45 -12.44 -7.54 2.49
N LYS A 46 -12.10 -6.46 3.22
CA LYS A 46 -11.00 -5.53 2.88
C LYS A 46 -9.67 -6.24 2.60
N THR A 47 -9.16 -6.96 3.58
CA THR A 47 -7.87 -7.68 3.48
C THR A 47 -7.88 -8.68 2.33
N THR A 48 -9.02 -9.38 2.12
CA THR A 48 -9.17 -10.30 0.98
C THR A 48 -9.08 -9.56 -0.35
N CYS A 49 -9.78 -8.43 -0.49
CA CYS A 49 -9.74 -7.58 -1.68
C CYS A 49 -8.33 -7.04 -1.91
N PHE A 50 -7.71 -6.50 -0.88
CA PHE A 50 -6.35 -5.99 -0.90
C PHE A 50 -5.34 -7.07 -1.34
N TYR A 51 -5.41 -8.28 -0.78
CA TYR A 51 -4.53 -9.39 -1.13
C TYR A 51 -4.77 -9.93 -2.55
N MET A 52 -5.99 -9.81 -3.08
CA MET A 52 -6.24 -10.09 -4.50
C MET A 52 -5.50 -9.09 -5.38
N ILE A 53 -5.48 -7.80 -5.03
CA ILE A 53 -4.79 -6.75 -5.79
C ILE A 53 -3.27 -6.92 -5.70
N VAL A 54 -2.72 -7.25 -4.52
CA VAL A 54 -1.28 -7.55 -4.34
C VAL A 54 -0.85 -8.80 -5.12
N GLY A 55 -1.76 -9.78 -5.29
CA GLY A 55 -1.44 -11.08 -5.91
C GLY A 55 -1.00 -12.14 -4.91
N LEU A 56 -1.31 -11.97 -3.62
CA LEU A 56 -1.13 -12.99 -2.57
C LEU A 56 -2.21 -14.07 -2.64
N ILE A 57 -3.42 -13.72 -3.09
CA ILE A 57 -4.51 -14.65 -3.34
C ILE A 57 -5.12 -14.39 -4.73
N ASN A 58 -5.62 -15.44 -5.36
CA ASN A 58 -6.30 -15.30 -6.64
C ASN A 58 -7.76 -14.91 -6.44
N ALA A 59 -8.24 -13.98 -7.24
CA ALA A 59 -9.67 -13.71 -7.38
C ALA A 59 -10.37 -14.90 -8.05
N ASP A 60 -11.60 -15.20 -7.63
CA ASP A 60 -12.43 -16.21 -8.29
C ASP A 60 -13.08 -15.60 -9.54
N HIS A 61 -13.43 -14.30 -9.48
CA HIS A 61 -13.96 -13.51 -10.59
C HIS A 61 -13.42 -12.09 -10.55
N GLY A 62 -13.56 -11.37 -11.65
CA GLY A 62 -13.12 -9.99 -11.82
C GLY A 62 -11.79 -9.86 -12.51
N GLN A 63 -11.30 -8.62 -12.62
CA GLN A 63 -10.06 -8.27 -13.31
C GLN A 63 -9.25 -7.27 -12.48
N ILE A 64 -7.92 -7.36 -12.59
CA ILE A 64 -6.99 -6.38 -12.04
C ILE A 64 -6.10 -5.92 -13.19
N ARG A 65 -6.05 -4.61 -13.41
CA ARG A 65 -5.33 -3.99 -14.53
C ARG A 65 -4.39 -2.90 -14.04
N ILE A 66 -3.28 -2.78 -14.74
CA ILE A 66 -2.40 -1.59 -14.69
C ILE A 66 -2.43 -1.01 -16.10
N ASP A 67 -3.06 0.15 -16.27
CA ASP A 67 -3.35 0.74 -17.58
C ASP A 67 -4.09 -0.27 -18.49
N GLN A 68 -3.45 -0.69 -19.59
CA GLN A 68 -3.98 -1.66 -20.54
C GLN A 68 -3.66 -3.12 -20.17
N ASP A 69 -2.73 -3.33 -19.24
CA ASP A 69 -2.20 -4.66 -18.90
C ASP A 69 -3.09 -5.38 -17.90
N ASP A 70 -3.58 -6.56 -18.24
CA ASP A 70 -4.27 -7.47 -17.32
C ASP A 70 -3.24 -8.23 -16.47
N VAL A 71 -3.25 -7.94 -15.15
CA VAL A 71 -2.38 -8.58 -14.17
C VAL A 71 -3.11 -9.57 -13.25
N THR A 72 -4.38 -9.87 -13.55
CA THR A 72 -5.28 -10.66 -12.70
C THR A 72 -4.69 -11.99 -12.26
N ARG A 73 -4.04 -12.71 -13.17
CA ARG A 73 -3.48 -14.05 -12.90
C ARG A 73 -2.00 -14.05 -12.62
N LEU A 74 -1.36 -12.88 -12.64
CA LEU A 74 0.07 -12.78 -12.36
C LEU A 74 0.34 -12.93 -10.86
N PRO A 75 1.37 -13.70 -10.48
CA PRO A 75 1.80 -13.80 -9.10
C PRO A 75 2.41 -12.47 -8.62
N MET A 76 2.48 -12.27 -7.30
CA MET A 76 2.94 -11.03 -6.66
C MET A 76 4.27 -10.50 -7.23
N HIS A 77 5.27 -11.37 -7.44
CA HIS A 77 6.57 -10.95 -7.95
C HIS A 77 6.54 -10.41 -9.38
N GLU A 78 5.60 -10.89 -10.20
CA GLU A 78 5.39 -10.36 -11.55
C GLU A 78 4.62 -9.04 -11.55
N ARG A 79 3.67 -8.88 -10.60
CA ARG A 79 3.00 -7.59 -10.39
C ARG A 79 3.98 -6.55 -9.86
N ALA A 80 4.92 -6.96 -8.99
CA ALA A 80 5.99 -6.07 -8.53
C ALA A 80 6.84 -5.53 -9.69
N ARG A 81 7.19 -6.37 -10.67
CA ARG A 81 7.90 -5.94 -11.89
C ARG A 81 7.07 -5.02 -12.79
N ARG A 82 5.76 -4.98 -12.60
CA ARG A 82 4.84 -4.07 -13.32
C ARG A 82 4.46 -2.84 -12.50
N GLY A 83 5.17 -2.60 -11.40
CA GLY A 83 5.04 -1.39 -10.62
C GLY A 83 4.11 -1.47 -9.41
N ILE A 84 3.71 -2.66 -8.91
CA ILE A 84 2.95 -2.79 -7.66
C ILE A 84 3.89 -3.14 -6.51
N GLY A 85 4.19 -2.18 -5.63
CA GLY A 85 4.87 -2.41 -4.35
C GLY A 85 3.89 -2.84 -3.26
N TYR A 86 4.37 -3.60 -2.29
CA TYR A 86 3.59 -4.03 -1.12
C TYR A 86 4.40 -3.87 0.16
N LEU A 87 3.80 -3.18 1.13
CA LEU A 87 4.32 -3.10 2.50
C LEU A 87 3.34 -3.77 3.45
N PRO A 88 3.71 -4.93 4.01
CA PRO A 88 2.89 -5.64 4.99
C PRO A 88 2.81 -4.91 6.32
N GLN A 89 1.80 -5.28 7.14
CA GLN A 89 1.67 -4.84 8.51
C GLN A 89 2.85 -5.31 9.37
N GLU A 90 3.26 -6.57 9.19
CA GLU A 90 4.39 -7.15 9.91
C GLU A 90 5.73 -6.69 9.33
N ALA A 91 6.74 -6.63 10.21
CA ALA A 91 8.09 -6.26 9.82
C ALA A 91 8.66 -7.21 8.74
N SER A 92 9.03 -6.62 7.60
CA SER A 92 9.49 -7.36 6.42
C SER A 92 11.00 -7.26 6.18
N VAL A 93 11.73 -6.50 7.01
CA VAL A 93 13.18 -6.34 6.90
C VAL A 93 13.91 -7.68 7.08
N PHE A 94 14.93 -7.92 6.28
CA PHE A 94 15.82 -9.07 6.46
C PHE A 94 16.70 -8.86 7.70
N ARG A 95 16.31 -9.45 8.81
CA ARG A 95 16.84 -9.18 10.15
C ARG A 95 18.34 -9.39 10.29
N LYS A 96 18.91 -10.35 9.55
CA LYS A 96 20.35 -10.72 9.59
C LYS A 96 21.19 -10.04 8.53
N LEU A 97 20.59 -9.24 7.66
CA LEU A 97 21.29 -8.43 6.68
C LEU A 97 21.45 -6.99 7.20
N SER A 98 22.52 -6.32 6.74
CA SER A 98 22.69 -4.87 6.97
C SER A 98 21.59 -4.07 6.26
N VAL A 99 21.41 -2.80 6.59
CA VAL A 99 20.52 -1.89 5.87
C VAL A 99 20.95 -1.83 4.39
N ARG A 100 22.23 -1.66 4.12
CA ARG A 100 22.79 -1.73 2.78
C ARG A 100 22.36 -2.99 2.04
N ASP A 101 22.56 -4.15 2.65
CA ASP A 101 22.27 -5.43 2.00
C ASP A 101 20.76 -5.69 1.86
N ASN A 102 19.93 -5.12 2.75
CA ASN A 102 18.47 -5.14 2.59
C ASN A 102 18.01 -4.41 1.32
N LEU A 103 18.59 -3.26 1.00
CA LEU A 103 18.26 -2.51 -0.22
C LEU A 103 18.92 -3.18 -1.44
N MET A 104 20.19 -3.55 -1.34
CA MET A 104 20.95 -4.14 -2.42
C MET A 104 20.31 -5.47 -2.91
N ALA A 105 19.78 -6.29 -2.00
CA ALA A 105 19.10 -7.54 -2.35
C ALA A 105 17.90 -7.31 -3.32
N ILE A 106 17.24 -6.15 -3.23
CA ILE A 106 16.18 -5.77 -4.16
C ILE A 106 16.76 -5.18 -5.45
N LEU A 107 17.73 -4.27 -5.34
CA LEU A 107 18.39 -3.65 -6.49
C LEU A 107 19.04 -4.68 -7.44
N GLU A 108 19.59 -5.77 -6.90
CA GLU A 108 20.16 -6.87 -7.67
C GLU A 108 19.12 -7.64 -8.51
N THR A 109 17.84 -7.58 -8.14
CA THR A 109 16.76 -8.16 -8.96
C THR A 109 16.49 -7.36 -10.23
N ARG A 110 16.94 -6.11 -10.29
CA ARG A 110 16.82 -5.18 -11.41
C ARG A 110 17.97 -5.41 -12.40
N LYS A 111 17.75 -6.34 -13.33
CA LYS A 111 18.76 -6.78 -14.29
C LYS A 111 19.16 -5.71 -15.30
N GLU A 112 18.31 -4.70 -15.49
CA GLU A 112 18.56 -3.56 -16.38
C GLU A 112 19.58 -2.57 -15.80
N LEU A 113 19.84 -2.59 -14.48
CA LEU A 113 20.80 -1.72 -13.82
C LEU A 113 22.22 -2.34 -13.80
N SER A 114 23.22 -1.55 -14.16
CA SER A 114 24.62 -1.88 -13.92
C SER A 114 24.96 -1.84 -12.42
N ALA A 115 26.09 -2.41 -12.03
CA ALA A 115 26.57 -2.38 -10.63
C ALA A 115 26.69 -0.92 -10.11
N SER A 116 27.28 -0.03 -10.91
CA SER A 116 27.42 1.38 -10.56
C SER A 116 26.08 2.10 -10.39
N GLN A 117 25.09 1.81 -11.24
CA GLN A 117 23.75 2.39 -11.11
C GLN A 117 23.03 1.90 -9.84
N ARG A 118 23.22 0.63 -9.47
CA ARG A 118 22.67 0.08 -8.21
C ARG A 118 23.31 0.75 -6.99
N ASP A 119 24.63 0.95 -7.00
CA ASP A 119 25.33 1.63 -5.92
C ASP A 119 24.87 3.10 -5.81
N THR A 120 24.70 3.82 -6.93
CA THR A 120 24.17 5.19 -6.94
C THR A 120 22.77 5.23 -6.33
N LEU A 121 21.84 4.37 -6.81
CA LEU A 121 20.47 4.34 -6.32
C LEU A 121 20.40 3.92 -4.84
N LEU A 122 21.29 3.03 -4.39
CA LEU A 122 21.44 2.68 -2.98
C LEU A 122 21.72 3.91 -2.12
N GLU A 123 22.73 4.71 -2.52
CA GLU A 123 23.10 5.91 -1.76
C GLU A 123 21.98 6.96 -1.76
N GLU A 124 21.32 7.17 -2.91
CA GLU A 124 20.15 8.06 -3.02
C GLU A 124 19.02 7.63 -2.07
N LEU A 125 18.69 6.34 -2.01
CA LEU A 125 17.68 5.83 -1.07
C LEU A 125 18.07 5.98 0.38
N LEU A 126 19.35 5.75 0.73
CA LEU A 126 19.85 5.94 2.10
C LEU A 126 19.75 7.40 2.54
N GLU A 127 20.08 8.34 1.66
CA GLU A 127 19.97 9.79 1.92
C GLU A 127 18.51 10.22 2.03
N GLU A 128 17.68 9.86 1.07
CA GLU A 128 16.27 10.25 0.96
C GLU A 128 15.48 9.87 2.23
N PHE A 129 15.75 8.68 2.78
CA PHE A 129 15.07 8.20 4.00
C PHE A 129 15.84 8.49 5.29
N HIS A 130 16.91 9.28 5.23
CA HIS A 130 17.74 9.66 6.37
C HIS A 130 18.23 8.44 7.18
N ILE A 131 18.64 7.38 6.48
CA ILE A 131 19.15 6.12 7.06
C ILE A 131 20.61 5.83 6.71
N THR A 132 21.35 6.79 6.15
CA THR A 132 22.76 6.65 5.77
C THR A 132 23.62 6.24 6.97
N HIS A 133 23.37 6.79 8.16
CA HIS A 133 24.07 6.45 9.40
C HIS A 133 23.81 5.02 9.90
N LEU A 134 22.79 4.35 9.37
CA LEU A 134 22.42 2.97 9.69
C LEU A 134 22.91 1.96 8.65
N ARG A 135 23.62 2.41 7.63
CA ARG A 135 24.04 1.63 6.46
C ARG A 135 24.51 0.21 6.78
N ASP A 136 25.41 0.11 7.78
CA ASP A 136 26.05 -1.15 8.18
C ASP A 136 25.35 -1.83 9.37
N SER A 137 24.30 -1.21 9.91
CA SER A 137 23.51 -1.77 11.01
C SER A 137 22.67 -2.96 10.54
N LEU A 138 22.61 -4.01 11.36
CA LEU A 138 21.75 -5.16 11.06
C LEU A 138 20.28 -4.80 11.22
N GLY A 139 19.42 -5.36 10.37
CA GLY A 139 17.97 -5.14 10.41
C GLY A 139 17.34 -5.46 11.77
N MET A 140 17.92 -6.40 12.53
CA MET A 140 17.46 -6.76 13.87
C MET A 140 17.77 -5.72 14.94
N ALA A 141 18.71 -4.82 14.70
CA ALA A 141 19.12 -3.78 15.63
C ALA A 141 18.33 -2.48 15.48
N LEU A 142 17.52 -2.35 14.42
CA LEU A 142 16.78 -1.15 14.12
C LEU A 142 15.58 -0.94 15.06
N SER A 143 15.37 0.29 15.50
CA SER A 143 14.13 0.72 16.14
C SER A 143 12.93 0.57 15.18
N GLY A 144 11.70 0.67 15.69
CA GLY A 144 10.48 0.56 14.88
C GLY A 144 10.44 1.57 13.73
N GLY A 145 10.73 2.83 14.00
CA GLY A 145 10.74 3.90 13.00
C GLY A 145 11.85 3.76 11.96
N GLU A 146 13.08 3.43 12.40
CA GLU A 146 14.21 3.16 11.48
C GLU A 146 13.90 1.98 10.56
N ARG A 147 13.39 0.89 11.13
CA ARG A 147 12.99 -0.29 10.37
C ARG A 147 11.95 0.06 9.31
N ARG A 148 10.92 0.86 9.67
CA ARG A 148 9.88 1.28 8.73
C ARG A 148 10.46 2.09 7.57
N ARG A 149 11.40 3.01 7.84
CA ARG A 149 12.09 3.76 6.78
C ARG A 149 12.88 2.84 5.84
N VAL A 150 13.59 1.84 6.38
CA VAL A 150 14.31 0.85 5.56
C VAL A 150 13.35 0.02 4.71
N GLU A 151 12.21 -0.40 5.24
CA GLU A 151 11.19 -1.15 4.50
C GLU A 151 10.63 -0.35 3.33
N ILE A 152 10.37 0.94 3.54
CA ILE A 152 9.87 1.83 2.51
C ILE A 152 10.94 2.09 1.46
N ALA A 153 12.18 2.41 1.86
CA ALA A 153 13.31 2.56 0.94
C ALA A 153 13.50 1.29 0.08
N ARG A 154 13.38 0.12 0.70
CA ARG A 154 13.44 -1.16 0.00
C ARG A 154 12.30 -1.35 -1.00
N ALA A 155 11.07 -0.94 -0.65
CA ALA A 155 9.95 -0.98 -1.59
C ALA A 155 10.19 -0.04 -2.79
N LEU A 156 10.77 1.13 -2.56
CA LEU A 156 11.11 2.09 -3.62
C LEU A 156 12.26 1.62 -4.52
N ALA A 157 13.13 0.74 -4.06
CA ALA A 157 14.20 0.19 -4.88
C ALA A 157 13.70 -0.51 -6.17
N THR A 158 12.42 -0.90 -6.21
CA THR A 158 11.77 -1.45 -7.43
C THR A 158 11.19 -0.38 -8.34
N GLU A 159 11.23 0.92 -7.97
CA GLU A 159 10.57 2.04 -8.66
C GLU A 159 9.08 1.78 -8.96
N PRO A 160 8.27 1.55 -7.92
CA PRO A 160 6.88 1.20 -8.13
C PRO A 160 6.04 2.41 -8.58
N ASP A 161 5.02 2.15 -9.40
CA ASP A 161 3.98 3.14 -9.74
C ASP A 161 2.90 3.23 -8.66
N PHE A 162 2.71 2.12 -7.94
CA PHE A 162 1.72 1.97 -6.87
C PHE A 162 2.32 1.25 -5.67
N ILE A 163 2.02 1.71 -4.48
CA ILE A 163 2.37 1.03 -3.22
C ILE A 163 1.10 0.74 -2.43
N LEU A 164 0.95 -0.53 -2.03
CA LEU A 164 -0.15 -0.99 -1.21
C LEU A 164 0.33 -1.15 0.24
N LEU A 165 -0.29 -0.41 1.17
CA LEU A 165 0.05 -0.36 2.59
C LEU A 165 -1.01 -1.11 3.40
N ASP A 166 -0.59 -2.19 4.07
CA ASP A 166 -1.45 -2.99 4.92
C ASP A 166 -1.34 -2.52 6.37
N GLU A 167 -2.39 -1.92 6.89
CA GLU A 167 -2.53 -1.40 8.25
C GLU A 167 -1.32 -0.56 8.75
N PRO A 168 -0.92 0.50 8.01
CA PRO A 168 0.28 1.26 8.36
C PRO A 168 0.21 1.99 9.71
N PHE A 169 -0.99 2.24 10.24
CA PHE A 169 -1.21 2.94 11.52
C PHE A 169 -1.50 2.01 12.69
N ALA A 170 -1.55 0.68 12.45
CA ALA A 170 -1.91 -0.29 13.49
C ALA A 170 -0.83 -0.38 14.58
N GLY A 171 -1.25 -0.17 15.83
CA GLY A 171 -0.36 -0.31 16.99
C GLY A 171 0.75 0.74 17.07
N VAL A 172 0.60 1.86 16.34
CA VAL A 172 1.58 2.96 16.29
C VAL A 172 1.17 4.07 17.27
N ASP A 173 2.14 4.65 17.96
CA ASP A 173 1.92 5.81 18.82
C ASP A 173 1.61 7.08 18.01
N PRO A 174 0.91 8.10 18.59
CA PRO A 174 0.47 9.29 17.84
C PRO A 174 1.60 10.10 17.20
N ILE A 175 2.79 10.12 17.78
CA ILE A 175 3.95 10.84 17.22
C ILE A 175 4.42 10.12 15.96
N SER A 176 4.59 8.82 16.04
CA SER A 176 5.01 7.98 14.91
C SER A 176 3.95 7.94 13.79
N VAL A 177 2.66 8.10 14.08
CA VAL A 177 1.61 8.25 13.05
C VAL A 177 1.89 9.47 12.17
N SER A 178 2.31 10.61 12.75
CA SER A 178 2.66 11.81 11.97
C SER A 178 3.81 11.54 11.00
N ASP A 179 4.84 10.84 11.44
CA ASP A 179 6.01 10.48 10.61
C ASP A 179 5.61 9.56 9.44
N ILE A 180 4.72 8.59 9.71
CA ILE A 180 4.17 7.69 8.67
C ILE A 180 3.36 8.50 7.64
N LYS A 181 2.50 9.43 8.09
CA LYS A 181 1.75 10.31 7.18
C LYS A 181 2.67 11.18 6.31
N GLN A 182 3.72 11.76 6.90
CA GLN A 182 4.70 12.52 6.13
C GLN A 182 5.38 11.64 5.08
N THR A 183 5.76 10.44 5.43
CA THR A 183 6.35 9.47 4.50
C THR A 183 5.38 9.11 3.36
N ILE A 184 4.10 8.86 3.68
CA ILE A 184 3.07 8.58 2.67
C ILE A 184 2.89 9.77 1.71
N ARG A 185 2.84 11.00 2.21
CA ARG A 185 2.79 12.22 1.40
C ARG A 185 4.05 12.40 0.55
N HIS A 186 5.22 12.04 1.08
CA HIS A 186 6.46 12.04 0.32
C HIS A 186 6.38 11.07 -0.87
N LEU A 187 5.91 9.84 -0.66
CA LEU A 187 5.69 8.86 -1.74
C LEU A 187 4.70 9.40 -2.80
N GLN A 188 3.61 10.03 -2.37
CA GLN A 188 2.64 10.67 -3.25
C GLN A 188 3.32 11.76 -4.11
N SER A 189 4.18 12.61 -3.52
CA SER A 189 4.89 13.68 -4.23
C SER A 189 5.84 13.15 -5.32
N ARG A 190 6.25 11.89 -5.21
CA ARG A 190 6.99 11.14 -6.25
C ARG A 190 6.08 10.55 -7.34
N ASN A 191 4.81 10.96 -7.40
CA ASN A 191 3.81 10.44 -8.32
C ASN A 191 3.51 8.94 -8.14
N ILE A 192 3.68 8.40 -6.92
CA ILE A 192 3.33 7.03 -6.59
C ILE A 192 1.89 7.00 -6.09
N GLY A 193 1.05 6.13 -6.65
CA GLY A 193 -0.30 5.88 -6.15
C GLY A 193 -0.26 5.01 -4.90
N ILE A 194 -1.05 5.33 -3.87
CA ILE A 194 -1.00 4.65 -2.58
C ILE A 194 -2.38 4.14 -2.21
N LEU A 195 -2.50 2.82 -2.02
CA LEU A 195 -3.70 2.19 -1.48
C LEU A 195 -3.44 1.79 -0.04
N ILE A 196 -4.25 2.31 0.87
CA ILE A 196 -4.15 2.04 2.30
C ILE A 196 -5.37 1.22 2.74
N THR A 197 -5.15 0.10 3.42
CA THR A 197 -6.17 -0.55 4.24
C THR A 197 -5.78 -0.41 5.71
N ASP A 198 -6.70 0.10 6.53
CA ASP A 198 -6.46 0.26 7.96
C ASP A 198 -7.81 0.18 8.73
N HIS A 199 -7.72 -0.14 10.01
CA HIS A 199 -8.85 -0.03 10.92
C HIS A 199 -8.91 1.34 11.61
N ASN A 200 -7.84 2.13 11.56
CA ASN A 200 -7.79 3.50 12.02
C ASN A 200 -8.34 4.45 10.95
N VAL A 201 -9.66 4.56 10.93
CA VAL A 201 -10.41 5.33 9.93
C VAL A 201 -10.03 6.78 9.91
N ARG A 202 -9.86 7.39 11.10
CA ARG A 202 -9.54 8.81 11.24
C ARG A 202 -8.23 9.14 10.54
N GLU A 203 -7.17 8.39 10.85
CA GLU A 203 -5.84 8.63 10.31
C GLU A 203 -5.80 8.41 8.80
N THR A 204 -6.56 7.43 8.29
CA THR A 204 -6.63 7.14 6.86
C THR A 204 -7.43 8.22 6.11
N LEU A 205 -8.61 8.63 6.62
CA LEU A 205 -9.41 9.68 5.98
C LEU A 205 -8.72 11.04 5.98
N ASP A 206 -7.86 11.32 6.98
CA ASP A 206 -7.09 12.58 7.05
C ASP A 206 -6.07 12.74 5.92
N ILE A 207 -5.59 11.65 5.32
CA ILE A 207 -4.57 11.73 4.28
C ILE A 207 -5.03 11.27 2.90
N CYS A 208 -6.12 10.52 2.78
CA CYS A 208 -6.60 10.05 1.49
C CYS A 208 -7.42 11.12 0.77
N GLU A 209 -7.40 11.10 -0.57
CA GLU A 209 -8.22 11.95 -1.43
C GLU A 209 -9.58 11.29 -1.72
N ARG A 210 -9.62 9.98 -1.69
CA ARG A 210 -10.81 9.16 -1.93
C ARG A 210 -10.78 7.93 -1.05
N ALA A 211 -11.93 7.48 -0.59
CA ALA A 211 -12.06 6.23 0.14
C ALA A 211 -13.17 5.36 -0.44
N TYR A 212 -12.97 4.05 -0.34
CA TYR A 212 -13.93 3.00 -0.63
C TYR A 212 -14.30 2.31 0.68
N ILE A 213 -15.57 2.30 1.02
CA ILE A 213 -16.06 1.63 2.22
C ILE A 213 -16.61 0.26 1.82
N VAL A 214 -15.93 -0.77 2.24
CA VAL A 214 -16.37 -2.16 2.02
C VAL A 214 -17.25 -2.59 3.19
N SER A 215 -18.41 -3.17 2.86
CA SER A 215 -19.30 -3.80 3.84
C SER A 215 -19.92 -5.05 3.22
N GLU A 216 -19.97 -6.13 3.98
CA GLU A 216 -20.54 -7.42 3.56
C GLU A 216 -20.05 -7.91 2.17
N GLY A 217 -18.77 -7.68 1.85
CA GLY A 217 -18.15 -8.12 0.60
C GLY A 217 -18.45 -7.27 -0.64
N GLY A 218 -19.07 -6.10 -0.50
CA GLY A 218 -19.33 -5.14 -1.57
C GLY A 218 -18.95 -3.71 -1.18
N ILE A 219 -18.98 -2.79 -2.14
CA ILE A 219 -18.77 -1.35 -1.87
C ILE A 219 -20.06 -0.75 -1.35
N LEU A 220 -20.05 -0.30 -0.08
CA LEU A 220 -21.15 0.41 0.55
C LEU A 220 -21.20 1.88 0.11
N ALA A 221 -20.04 2.54 0.05
CA ALA A 221 -19.90 3.93 -0.38
C ALA A 221 -18.50 4.18 -0.91
N GLN A 222 -18.37 5.21 -1.74
CA GLN A 222 -17.09 5.72 -2.22
C GLN A 222 -17.18 7.23 -2.43
N GLY A 223 -16.08 7.94 -2.26
CA GLY A 223 -16.03 9.39 -2.45
C GLY A 223 -14.87 10.04 -1.70
N SER A 224 -14.90 11.36 -1.63
CA SER A 224 -13.96 12.12 -0.78
C SER A 224 -14.18 11.77 0.70
N PRO A 225 -13.19 12.05 1.57
CA PRO A 225 -13.39 11.91 3.02
C PRO A 225 -14.66 12.58 3.52
N GLN A 226 -15.00 13.75 3.00
CA GLN A 226 -16.20 14.48 3.37
C GLN A 226 -17.49 13.77 2.94
N ASP A 227 -17.50 13.15 1.74
CA ASP A 227 -18.65 12.36 1.27
C ASP A 227 -18.87 11.14 2.16
N ILE A 228 -17.78 10.48 2.57
CA ILE A 228 -17.81 9.32 3.48
C ILE A 228 -18.37 9.70 4.86
N LEU A 229 -17.91 10.82 5.42
CA LEU A 229 -18.34 11.32 6.73
C LEU A 229 -19.83 11.73 6.75
N ASN A 230 -20.32 12.27 5.64
CA ASN A 230 -21.70 12.71 5.49
C ASN A 230 -22.66 11.57 5.10
N ASN A 231 -22.15 10.39 4.75
CA ASN A 231 -22.96 9.26 4.32
C ASN A 231 -23.63 8.58 5.53
N GLU A 232 -24.97 8.68 5.63
CA GLU A 232 -25.74 8.10 6.75
C GLU A 232 -25.56 6.58 6.87
N GLN A 233 -25.48 5.86 5.75
CA GLN A 233 -25.31 4.40 5.77
C GLN A 233 -23.94 4.01 6.33
N VAL A 234 -22.88 4.74 5.95
CA VAL A 234 -21.53 4.56 6.49
C VAL A 234 -21.48 4.87 7.98
N ARG A 235 -22.11 5.97 8.42
CA ARG A 235 -22.18 6.34 9.83
C ARG A 235 -22.88 5.25 10.64
N ARG A 236 -24.02 4.75 10.21
CA ARG A 236 -24.75 3.70 10.93
C ARG A 236 -24.04 2.35 10.94
N ALA A 237 -23.42 1.96 9.80
CA ALA A 237 -22.82 0.64 9.65
C ALA A 237 -21.36 0.54 10.16
N TYR A 238 -20.64 1.67 10.25
CA TYR A 238 -19.20 1.62 10.45
C TYR A 238 -18.63 2.71 11.38
N LEU A 239 -18.93 3.98 11.16
CA LEU A 239 -18.27 5.07 11.90
C LEU A 239 -18.87 5.32 13.30
N GLY A 240 -20.18 5.10 13.46
CA GLY A 240 -20.93 5.55 14.62
C GLY A 240 -21.40 7.01 14.50
N GLU A 241 -22.46 7.36 15.24
CA GLU A 241 -23.13 8.67 15.11
C GLU A 241 -22.26 9.85 15.57
N GLN A 242 -21.32 9.62 16.50
CA GLN A 242 -20.46 10.66 17.10
C GLN A 242 -19.10 10.79 16.44
N PHE A 243 -18.84 10.08 15.33
CA PHE A 243 -17.53 10.14 14.66
C PHE A 243 -17.32 11.50 13.99
N ALA A 244 -16.18 12.15 14.31
CA ALA A 244 -15.66 13.36 13.66
C ALA A 244 -14.15 13.22 13.40
N LEU A 245 -13.62 13.89 12.39
CA LEU A 245 -12.17 13.99 12.09
C LEU A 245 -11.47 14.92 13.08
#